data_eaba0f8e9adc5dce6765d897b8a908a7
#
_entry.id   eaba0f8e9adc5dce6765d897b8a908a7
#
_cell.length_a   1.000
_cell.length_b   1.000
_cell.length_c   1.000
_cell.angle_alpha   90.00
_cell.angle_beta   90.00
_cell.angle_gamma   90.00
#
_symmetry.space_group_name_H-M   'P 1'
#
loop_
_entity.id
_entity.type
_entity.pdbx_description
1 polymer ?
#
loop_
_entity_poly.entity_id
_entity_poly.type
_entity_poly.pdbx_seq_one_letter_code
_entity_poly.pdbx_strand_id
1 'polypeptide(L)'
;MNTELWRWPASNLAQAISTRQISSREAVTSCLVRLEEVNPRINAVVDVMADDALAAADHADEIIARREAAGPLHGVPVTIKINVDCVGRTTTNGVAAFQDRIAKTDSPPVANWRKAGAIVIGRTNVPPFSARFFTDNALYGRTLNPWDVARTPGGSSGGAAAAVATGIGPLAHGNDRAGSIRYPAFACGVAGLRPTIGVVPTFESTEMADPTITTQLTHVQGPLARSVGDVRLGFLAMAGHDSRDPWWVPAELNAGTAVGSVRVAMLAHTSGTEIDQAIYATIRDAARWLEDAGYRVEEATPPRLEEAADTKPLSG
;
A
#
# COMPACT_ATOMS: atom_id res chain seq x y z
N MET A 1 -24.44 4.19 -17.43
CA MET A 1 -23.35 4.46 -16.48
C MET A 1 -22.25 3.43 -16.71
N ASN A 2 -20.99 3.84 -16.75
CA ASN A 2 -19.89 2.88 -16.86
C ASN A 2 -19.71 2.17 -15.50
N THR A 3 -20.21 0.96 -15.38
CA THR A 3 -20.23 0.20 -14.12
C THR A 3 -18.85 -0.35 -13.71
N GLU A 4 -17.83 -0.22 -14.57
CA GLU A 4 -16.50 -0.79 -14.35
C GLU A 4 -15.41 0.23 -14.02
N LEU A 5 -15.76 1.37 -13.39
CA LEU A 5 -14.76 2.38 -12.95
C LEU A 5 -13.71 1.80 -11.98
N TRP A 6 -14.05 0.72 -11.27
CA TRP A 6 -13.10 -0.02 -10.43
C TRP A 6 -11.88 -0.56 -11.19
N ARG A 7 -11.95 -0.72 -12.53
CA ARG A 7 -10.83 -1.12 -13.39
C ARG A 7 -9.84 0.01 -13.64
N TRP A 8 -10.27 1.26 -13.46
CA TRP A 8 -9.46 2.41 -13.82
C TRP A 8 -8.30 2.61 -12.84
N PRO A 9 -7.13 3.11 -13.34
CA PRO A 9 -6.07 3.62 -12.51
C PRO A 9 -6.56 4.79 -11.62
N ALA A 10 -5.91 4.96 -10.46
CA ALA A 10 -6.21 6.07 -9.56
C ALA A 10 -6.02 7.43 -10.23
N SER A 11 -4.98 7.57 -11.03
CA SER A 11 -4.69 8.76 -11.82
C SER A 11 -5.80 9.12 -12.82
N ASN A 12 -6.36 8.11 -13.49
CA ASN A 12 -7.47 8.31 -14.44
C ASN A 12 -8.77 8.69 -13.72
N LEU A 13 -9.07 8.07 -12.58
CA LEU A 13 -10.21 8.44 -11.76
C LEU A 13 -10.09 9.90 -11.27
N ALA A 14 -8.93 10.27 -10.69
CA ALA A 14 -8.69 11.63 -10.23
C ALA A 14 -8.87 12.68 -11.36
N GLN A 15 -8.33 12.39 -12.53
CA GLN A 15 -8.47 13.26 -13.71
C GLN A 15 -9.93 13.37 -14.16
N ALA A 16 -10.65 12.26 -14.28
CA ALA A 16 -12.03 12.24 -14.74
C ALA A 16 -12.97 12.94 -13.76
N ILE A 17 -12.73 12.80 -12.45
CA ILE A 17 -13.48 13.51 -11.40
C ILE A 17 -13.20 15.02 -11.49
N SER A 18 -11.93 15.42 -11.58
CA SER A 18 -11.56 16.84 -11.65
C SER A 18 -12.12 17.55 -12.89
N THR A 19 -12.28 16.82 -14.00
CA THR A 19 -12.87 17.31 -15.25
C THR A 19 -14.39 17.11 -15.34
N ARG A 20 -15.02 16.56 -14.29
CA ARG A 20 -16.47 16.26 -14.21
C ARG A 20 -16.96 15.29 -15.28
N GLN A 21 -16.11 14.41 -15.78
CA GLN A 21 -16.51 13.30 -16.66
C GLN A 21 -17.24 12.21 -15.88
N ILE A 22 -16.86 12.03 -14.61
CA ILE A 22 -17.52 11.17 -13.63
C ILE A 22 -17.59 11.91 -12.30
N SER A 23 -18.47 11.48 -11.41
CA SER A 23 -18.51 11.93 -10.02
C SER A 23 -17.64 11.05 -9.12
N SER A 24 -17.22 11.60 -7.97
CA SER A 24 -16.61 10.85 -6.88
C SER A 24 -17.53 9.72 -6.41
N ARG A 25 -18.83 10.00 -6.33
CA ARG A 25 -19.85 9.02 -5.95
C ARG A 25 -19.91 7.83 -6.91
N GLU A 26 -19.83 8.05 -8.22
CA GLU A 26 -19.79 6.97 -9.22
C GLU A 26 -18.53 6.10 -9.04
N ALA A 27 -17.36 6.72 -8.82
CA ALA A 27 -16.11 6.01 -8.60
C ALA A 27 -16.14 5.14 -7.32
N VAL A 28 -16.60 5.72 -6.20
CA VAL A 28 -16.73 5.03 -4.91
C VAL A 28 -17.76 3.91 -4.99
N THR A 29 -18.94 4.18 -5.57
CA THR A 29 -19.99 3.16 -5.73
C THR A 29 -19.49 1.98 -6.56
N SER A 30 -18.78 2.24 -7.67
CA SER A 30 -18.21 1.16 -8.50
C SER A 30 -17.24 0.26 -7.71
N CYS A 31 -16.38 0.85 -6.85
CA CYS A 31 -15.46 0.09 -6.01
C CYS A 31 -16.17 -0.64 -4.86
N LEU A 32 -17.22 -0.08 -4.26
CA LEU A 32 -18.03 -0.73 -3.22
C LEU A 32 -18.80 -1.94 -3.80
N VAL A 33 -19.42 -1.80 -4.97
CA VAL A 33 -20.06 -2.93 -5.66
C VAL A 33 -19.05 -4.02 -5.95
N ARG A 34 -17.84 -3.65 -6.42
CA ARG A 34 -16.77 -4.63 -6.64
C ARG A 34 -16.33 -5.30 -5.34
N LEU A 35 -16.25 -4.57 -4.24
CA LEU A 35 -15.95 -5.12 -2.92
C LEU A 35 -17.02 -6.16 -2.51
N GLU A 36 -18.30 -5.84 -2.62
CA GLU A 36 -19.40 -6.77 -2.31
C GLU A 36 -19.34 -8.06 -3.15
N GLU A 37 -18.97 -7.94 -4.42
CA GLU A 37 -18.85 -9.09 -5.34
C GLU A 37 -17.71 -10.03 -4.99
N VAL A 38 -16.52 -9.50 -4.67
CA VAL A 38 -15.30 -10.32 -4.59
C VAL A 38 -14.83 -10.61 -3.18
N ASN A 39 -15.09 -9.72 -2.22
CA ASN A 39 -14.56 -9.83 -0.87
C ASN A 39 -15.05 -11.07 -0.10
N PRO A 40 -16.28 -11.57 -0.28
CA PRO A 40 -16.73 -12.81 0.37
C PRO A 40 -15.87 -14.04 0.02
N ARG A 41 -15.20 -14.02 -1.14
CA ARG A 41 -14.34 -15.11 -1.59
C ARG A 41 -12.89 -14.98 -1.19
N ILE A 42 -12.41 -13.74 -0.97
CA ILE A 42 -10.98 -13.48 -0.72
C ILE A 42 -10.69 -12.92 0.67
N ASN A 43 -11.68 -12.37 1.37
CA ASN A 43 -11.56 -11.77 2.71
C ASN A 43 -10.40 -10.77 2.83
N ALA A 44 -10.32 -9.84 1.88
CA ALA A 44 -9.27 -8.83 1.82
C ALA A 44 -9.57 -7.61 2.69
N VAL A 45 -10.84 -7.17 2.75
CA VAL A 45 -11.32 -6.03 3.53
C VAL A 45 -12.16 -6.54 4.69
N VAL A 46 -11.82 -6.14 5.91
CA VAL A 46 -12.42 -6.67 7.15
C VAL A 46 -13.18 -5.62 7.96
N ASP A 47 -13.09 -4.36 7.58
CA ASP A 47 -13.89 -3.25 8.09
C ASP A 47 -14.31 -2.41 6.87
N VAL A 48 -15.57 -2.57 6.45
CA VAL A 48 -16.15 -1.86 5.30
C VAL A 48 -16.73 -0.53 5.75
N MET A 49 -16.41 0.55 5.06
CA MET A 49 -16.79 1.92 5.41
C MET A 49 -17.73 2.53 4.35
N ALA A 50 -18.75 1.78 3.92
CA ALA A 50 -19.59 2.16 2.78
C ALA A 50 -20.31 3.49 2.99
N ASP A 51 -21.01 3.66 4.12
CA ASP A 51 -21.80 4.87 4.38
C ASP A 51 -20.92 6.12 4.52
N ASP A 52 -19.80 5.99 5.27
CA ASP A 52 -18.83 7.09 5.41
C ASP A 52 -18.20 7.45 4.06
N ALA A 53 -17.89 6.44 3.24
CA ALA A 53 -17.30 6.64 1.92
C ALA A 53 -18.26 7.33 0.95
N LEU A 54 -19.53 6.94 0.95
CA LEU A 54 -20.54 7.57 0.10
C LEU A 54 -20.82 9.03 0.52
N ALA A 55 -20.90 9.30 1.84
CA ALA A 55 -21.03 10.67 2.35
C ALA A 55 -19.79 11.53 1.99
N ALA A 56 -18.58 10.97 2.10
CA ALA A 56 -17.35 11.66 1.69
C ALA A 56 -17.31 11.90 0.17
N ALA A 57 -17.86 10.99 -0.63
CA ALA A 57 -17.94 11.15 -2.08
C ALA A 57 -18.92 12.27 -2.48
N ASP A 58 -20.07 12.35 -1.83
CA ASP A 58 -21.03 13.46 -2.05
C ASP A 58 -20.38 14.80 -1.71
N HIS A 59 -19.67 14.89 -0.59
CA HIS A 59 -18.95 16.10 -0.21
C HIS A 59 -17.82 16.45 -1.21
N ALA A 60 -17.09 15.46 -1.71
CA ALA A 60 -16.08 15.68 -2.75
C ALA A 60 -16.69 16.21 -4.05
N ASP A 61 -17.86 15.72 -4.45
CA ASP A 61 -18.60 16.23 -5.62
C ASP A 61 -19.07 17.67 -5.44
N GLU A 62 -19.49 18.07 -4.22
CA GLU A 62 -19.81 19.46 -3.89
C GLU A 62 -18.60 20.41 -4.04
N ILE A 63 -17.41 19.99 -3.58
CA ILE A 63 -16.15 20.76 -3.72
C ILE A 63 -15.87 21.04 -5.20
N ILE A 64 -15.96 20.02 -6.04
CA ILE A 64 -15.78 20.17 -7.50
C ILE A 64 -16.89 21.08 -8.11
N ALA A 65 -18.12 20.95 -7.65
CA ALA A 65 -19.22 21.80 -8.13
C ALA A 65 -18.99 23.29 -7.82
N ARG A 66 -18.41 23.58 -6.65
CA ARG A 66 -18.05 24.96 -6.21
C ARG A 66 -16.75 25.47 -6.83
N ARG A 67 -16.04 24.67 -7.63
CA ARG A 67 -14.72 24.99 -8.22
C ARG A 67 -13.64 25.30 -7.18
N GLU A 68 -13.74 24.67 -6.01
CA GLU A 68 -12.71 24.75 -4.97
C GLU A 68 -11.48 23.93 -5.36
N ALA A 69 -10.35 24.22 -4.71
CA ALA A 69 -9.10 23.50 -4.97
C ALA A 69 -9.21 22.03 -4.54
N ALA A 70 -8.96 21.13 -5.46
CA ALA A 70 -8.98 19.69 -5.25
C ALA A 70 -7.56 19.13 -5.11
N GLY A 71 -7.38 18.17 -4.21
CA GLY A 71 -6.10 17.46 -4.06
C GLY A 71 -5.85 16.44 -5.17
N PRO A 72 -4.63 15.90 -5.26
CA PRO A 72 -4.23 14.97 -6.33
C PRO A 72 -4.95 13.61 -6.30
N LEU A 73 -5.58 13.25 -5.19
CA LEU A 73 -6.39 12.03 -5.02
C LEU A 73 -7.88 12.34 -4.81
N HIS A 74 -8.32 13.53 -5.19
CA HIS A 74 -9.68 13.97 -4.93
C HIS A 74 -10.73 13.00 -5.48
N GLY A 75 -11.59 12.48 -4.58
CA GLY A 75 -12.65 11.53 -4.90
C GLY A 75 -12.19 10.10 -5.19
N VAL A 76 -10.89 9.80 -5.12
CA VAL A 76 -10.34 8.47 -5.42
C VAL A 76 -10.57 7.52 -4.24
N PRO A 77 -11.26 6.37 -4.45
CA PRO A 77 -11.44 5.36 -3.42
C PRO A 77 -10.13 4.63 -3.09
N VAL A 78 -9.83 4.47 -1.79
CA VAL A 78 -8.62 3.82 -1.29
C VAL A 78 -8.94 2.87 -0.14
N THR A 79 -8.05 1.91 0.13
CA THR A 79 -8.13 1.06 1.32
C THR A 79 -6.95 1.28 2.24
N ILE A 80 -7.18 1.13 3.56
CA ILE A 80 -6.18 1.34 4.61
C ILE A 80 -5.93 0.03 5.34
N LYS A 81 -4.69 -0.30 5.63
CA LYS A 81 -4.33 -1.47 6.42
C LYS A 81 -4.82 -1.32 7.86
N ILE A 82 -5.46 -2.38 8.44
CA ILE A 82 -6.14 -2.29 9.74
C ILE A 82 -5.21 -2.14 10.95
N ASN A 83 -3.91 -2.15 10.75
CA ASN A 83 -2.92 -1.93 11.79
C ASN A 83 -2.49 -0.47 11.95
N VAL A 84 -3.06 0.46 11.20
CA VAL A 84 -2.84 1.91 11.36
C VAL A 84 -4.15 2.60 11.75
N ASP A 85 -4.01 3.72 12.45
CA ASP A 85 -5.15 4.44 13.00
C ASP A 85 -5.98 5.13 11.90
N CYS A 86 -7.28 4.87 11.94
CA CYS A 86 -8.33 5.65 11.30
C CYS A 86 -9.23 6.21 12.39
N VAL A 87 -9.39 7.50 12.48
CA VAL A 87 -10.16 8.17 13.54
C VAL A 87 -11.56 7.57 13.68
N GLY A 88 -11.97 7.27 14.91
CA GLY A 88 -13.27 6.66 15.25
C GLY A 88 -13.38 5.17 14.95
N ARG A 89 -12.34 4.52 14.43
CA ARG A 89 -12.30 3.08 14.13
C ARG A 89 -11.34 2.32 15.02
N THR A 90 -11.60 1.03 15.19
CA THR A 90 -10.72 0.17 16.01
C THR A 90 -9.44 -0.19 15.27
N THR A 91 -8.29 -0.07 15.91
CA THR A 91 -6.99 -0.50 15.37
C THR A 91 -6.61 -1.85 15.97
N THR A 92 -7.16 -2.92 15.38
CA THR A 92 -7.05 -4.28 15.96
C THR A 92 -5.71 -4.95 15.70
N ASN A 93 -4.99 -4.56 14.63
CA ASN A 93 -3.76 -5.22 14.20
C ASN A 93 -3.89 -6.76 14.12
N GLY A 94 -5.09 -7.27 13.76
CA GLY A 94 -5.41 -8.70 13.69
C GLY A 94 -5.45 -9.43 15.03
N VAL A 95 -5.57 -8.72 16.14
CA VAL A 95 -5.53 -9.25 17.51
C VAL A 95 -6.87 -9.01 18.22
N ALA A 96 -7.51 -10.08 18.68
CA ALA A 96 -8.82 -10.00 19.33
C ALA A 96 -8.82 -9.10 20.59
N ALA A 97 -7.74 -9.11 21.37
CA ALA A 97 -7.61 -8.26 22.55
C ALA A 97 -7.57 -6.75 22.25
N PHE A 98 -7.47 -6.36 20.96
CA PHE A 98 -7.42 -4.96 20.53
C PHE A 98 -8.72 -4.46 19.91
N GLN A 99 -9.81 -5.21 20.01
CA GLN A 99 -11.09 -4.85 19.40
C GLN A 99 -11.67 -3.52 19.91
N ASP A 100 -11.31 -3.12 21.13
CA ASP A 100 -11.81 -1.89 21.76
C ASP A 100 -10.83 -0.71 21.64
N ARG A 101 -9.73 -0.88 20.88
CA ARG A 101 -8.73 0.18 20.65
C ARG A 101 -9.22 1.15 19.59
N ILE A 102 -10.07 2.09 19.96
CA ILE A 102 -10.60 3.11 19.04
C ILE A 102 -9.55 4.22 18.86
N ALA A 103 -9.19 4.49 17.61
CA ALA A 103 -8.26 5.54 17.24
C ALA A 103 -8.86 6.93 17.50
N LYS A 104 -8.10 7.81 18.14
CA LYS A 104 -8.49 9.20 18.45
C LYS A 104 -8.13 10.16 17.31
N THR A 105 -7.15 9.81 16.49
CA THR A 105 -6.68 10.58 15.34
C THR A 105 -6.33 9.64 14.20
N ASP A 106 -6.33 10.14 12.98
CA ASP A 106 -5.75 9.42 11.86
C ASP A 106 -4.24 9.28 12.02
N SER A 107 -3.67 8.15 11.64
CA SER A 107 -2.24 7.98 11.36
C SER A 107 -1.80 8.96 10.25
N PRO A 108 -0.57 9.49 10.27
CA PRO A 108 -0.11 10.46 9.27
C PRO A 108 -0.36 10.07 7.81
N PRO A 109 -0.07 8.84 7.35
CA PRO A 109 -0.36 8.46 5.96
C PRO A 109 -1.85 8.51 5.62
N VAL A 110 -2.73 8.20 6.58
CA VAL A 110 -4.19 8.29 6.40
C VAL A 110 -4.64 9.74 6.33
N ALA A 111 -4.17 10.59 7.27
CA ALA A 111 -4.45 12.01 7.29
C ALA A 111 -3.99 12.70 5.99
N ASN A 112 -2.78 12.36 5.52
CA ASN A 112 -2.22 12.90 4.28
C ASN A 112 -3.02 12.47 3.04
N TRP A 113 -3.45 11.20 2.96
CA TRP A 113 -4.33 10.75 1.89
C TRP A 113 -5.69 11.45 1.91
N ARG A 114 -6.32 11.60 3.08
CA ARG A 114 -7.57 12.36 3.22
C ARG A 114 -7.39 13.84 2.82
N LYS A 115 -6.28 14.45 3.23
CA LYS A 115 -5.92 15.82 2.83
C LYS A 115 -5.71 15.94 1.31
N ALA A 116 -5.19 14.90 0.67
CA ALA A 116 -5.09 14.82 -0.78
C ALA A 116 -6.44 14.55 -1.48
N GLY A 117 -7.53 14.35 -0.72
CA GLY A 117 -8.89 14.12 -1.20
C GLY A 117 -9.27 12.66 -1.41
N ALA A 118 -8.44 11.69 -0.99
CA ALA A 118 -8.75 10.28 -1.09
C ALA A 118 -9.91 9.88 -0.16
N ILE A 119 -10.73 8.93 -0.61
CA ILE A 119 -11.90 8.43 0.13
C ILE A 119 -11.62 7.00 0.60
N VAL A 120 -11.60 6.80 1.92
CA VAL A 120 -11.38 5.47 2.51
C VAL A 120 -12.66 4.65 2.43
N ILE A 121 -12.64 3.56 1.65
CA ILE A 121 -13.80 2.67 1.46
C ILE A 121 -13.78 1.45 2.39
N GLY A 122 -12.65 1.19 3.05
CA GLY A 122 -12.53 0.07 3.97
C GLY A 122 -11.10 -0.18 4.42
N ARG A 123 -10.96 -1.11 5.38
CA ARG A 123 -9.69 -1.46 6.00
C ARG A 123 -9.34 -2.92 5.74
N THR A 124 -8.09 -3.15 5.36
CA THR A 124 -7.62 -4.44 4.86
C THR A 124 -7.02 -5.32 5.94
N ASN A 125 -7.19 -6.62 5.79
CA ASN A 125 -6.75 -7.66 6.71
C ASN A 125 -5.22 -7.76 6.86
N VAL A 126 -4.79 -8.22 8.04
CA VAL A 126 -3.38 -8.44 8.42
C VAL A 126 -3.25 -9.71 9.27
N PRO A 127 -2.06 -10.31 9.38
CA PRO A 127 -1.80 -11.29 10.45
C PRO A 127 -1.65 -10.58 11.81
N PRO A 128 -1.74 -11.31 12.94
CA PRO A 128 -1.56 -10.75 14.27
C PRO A 128 -0.24 -9.97 14.38
N PHE A 129 -0.30 -8.75 14.91
CA PHE A 129 0.83 -7.82 15.07
C PHE A 129 1.58 -7.51 13.77
N SER A 130 1.00 -7.82 12.60
CA SER A 130 1.69 -7.72 11.31
C SER A 130 3.01 -8.52 11.23
N ALA A 131 3.14 -9.60 12.02
CA ALA A 131 4.39 -10.32 12.27
C ALA A 131 4.57 -11.61 11.44
N ARG A 132 3.77 -11.82 10.38
CA ARG A 132 3.85 -13.03 9.54
C ARG A 132 3.87 -12.67 8.04
N PHE A 133 4.41 -13.58 7.24
CA PHE A 133 4.45 -13.50 5.77
C PHE A 133 3.21 -14.07 5.07
N PHE A 134 2.14 -14.35 5.81
CA PHE A 134 0.83 -14.72 5.30
C PHE A 134 -0.25 -13.99 6.11
N THR A 135 -1.42 -13.77 5.51
CA THR A 135 -2.48 -12.96 6.11
C THR A 135 -3.60 -13.86 6.62
N ASP A 136 -3.54 -14.18 7.91
CA ASP A 136 -4.51 -15.00 8.63
C ASP A 136 -4.49 -14.63 10.12
N ASN A 137 -5.67 -14.48 10.74
CA ASN A 137 -5.82 -14.22 12.17
C ASN A 137 -7.15 -14.77 12.70
N ALA A 138 -7.22 -14.98 14.02
CA ALA A 138 -8.40 -15.55 14.66
C ALA A 138 -9.61 -14.59 14.69
N LEU A 139 -9.41 -13.29 14.50
CA LEU A 139 -10.47 -12.29 14.58
C LEU A 139 -11.27 -12.20 13.27
N TYR A 140 -10.57 -12.20 12.12
CA TYR A 140 -11.14 -11.97 10.81
C TYR A 140 -11.00 -13.16 9.85
N GLY A 141 -10.19 -14.16 10.21
CA GLY A 141 -9.88 -15.29 9.34
C GLY A 141 -8.82 -14.97 8.29
N ARG A 142 -8.68 -15.90 7.34
CA ARG A 142 -7.65 -15.90 6.31
C ARG A 142 -8.05 -15.05 5.10
N THR A 143 -7.11 -14.27 4.59
CA THR A 143 -7.20 -13.68 3.25
C THR A 143 -6.64 -14.66 2.23
N LEU A 144 -7.35 -14.84 1.12
CA LEU A 144 -6.95 -15.74 0.03
C LEU A 144 -6.26 -14.98 -1.10
N ASN A 145 -5.34 -15.65 -1.78
CA ASN A 145 -4.72 -15.12 -2.97
C ASN A 145 -5.74 -15.10 -4.12
N PRO A 146 -5.95 -13.96 -4.81
CA PRO A 146 -6.96 -13.85 -5.85
C PRO A 146 -6.68 -14.67 -7.12
N TRP A 147 -5.42 -15.08 -7.33
CA TRP A 147 -5.01 -15.88 -8.48
C TRP A 147 -5.12 -17.38 -8.22
N ASP A 148 -4.79 -17.81 -6.98
CA ASP A 148 -4.82 -19.21 -6.57
C ASP A 148 -5.07 -19.28 -5.06
N VAL A 149 -6.25 -19.77 -4.67
CA VAL A 149 -6.67 -19.86 -3.26
C VAL A 149 -5.81 -20.83 -2.42
N ALA A 150 -5.05 -21.72 -3.06
CA ALA A 150 -4.11 -22.61 -2.38
C ALA A 150 -2.81 -21.89 -1.99
N ARG A 151 -2.54 -20.73 -2.58
CA ARG A 151 -1.36 -19.91 -2.30
C ARG A 151 -1.67 -18.82 -1.29
N THR A 152 -0.63 -18.27 -0.67
CA THR A 152 -0.75 -17.09 0.20
C THR A 152 -0.83 -15.80 -0.64
N PRO A 153 -1.60 -14.78 -0.23
CA PRO A 153 -1.52 -13.43 -0.80
C PRO A 153 -0.28 -12.67 -0.29
N GLY A 154 0.60 -13.36 0.45
CA GLY A 154 1.68 -12.72 1.17
C GLY A 154 1.23 -12.10 2.50
N GLY A 155 2.16 -11.44 3.17
CA GLY A 155 1.97 -10.79 4.46
C GLY A 155 3.10 -9.80 4.77
N SER A 156 2.83 -8.89 5.62
CA SER A 156 1.62 -8.65 6.41
C SER A 156 0.54 -7.81 5.71
N SER A 157 0.79 -7.17 4.56
CA SER A 157 -0.18 -6.39 3.79
C SER A 157 -0.89 -7.24 2.71
N GLY A 158 -1.17 -8.52 2.98
CA GLY A 158 -1.81 -9.42 2.02
C GLY A 158 -3.25 -9.02 1.69
N GLY A 159 -4.00 -8.50 2.67
CA GLY A 159 -5.32 -7.93 2.41
C GLY A 159 -5.27 -6.74 1.46
N ALA A 160 -4.29 -5.84 1.62
CA ALA A 160 -4.10 -4.68 0.76
C ALA A 160 -3.77 -5.09 -0.69
N ALA A 161 -2.82 -6.03 -0.87
CA ALA A 161 -2.45 -6.52 -2.19
C ALA A 161 -3.60 -7.25 -2.89
N ALA A 162 -4.34 -8.10 -2.16
CA ALA A 162 -5.50 -8.82 -2.70
C ALA A 162 -6.64 -7.86 -3.08
N ALA A 163 -6.90 -6.81 -2.29
CA ALA A 163 -7.88 -5.78 -2.59
C ALA A 163 -7.55 -5.05 -3.90
N VAL A 164 -6.31 -4.60 -4.06
CA VAL A 164 -5.86 -3.92 -5.29
C VAL A 164 -5.90 -4.83 -6.49
N ALA A 165 -5.42 -6.07 -6.37
CA ALA A 165 -5.40 -7.06 -7.46
C ALA A 165 -6.80 -7.35 -8.00
N THR A 166 -7.82 -7.34 -7.12
CA THR A 166 -9.21 -7.62 -7.49
C THR A 166 -10.01 -6.39 -7.87
N GLY A 167 -9.46 -5.18 -7.76
CA GLY A 167 -10.14 -3.94 -8.11
C GLY A 167 -11.07 -3.40 -7.03
N ILE A 168 -10.98 -3.86 -5.79
CA ILE A 168 -11.75 -3.27 -4.67
C ILE A 168 -11.42 -1.78 -4.51
N GLY A 169 -10.18 -1.40 -4.76
CA GLY A 169 -9.76 0.00 -4.91
C GLY A 169 -8.51 0.09 -5.78
N PRO A 170 -8.24 1.22 -6.44
CA PRO A 170 -7.04 1.38 -7.26
C PRO A 170 -5.76 1.52 -6.43
N LEU A 171 -5.88 2.00 -5.19
CA LEU A 171 -4.80 2.23 -4.24
C LEU A 171 -5.09 1.57 -2.90
N ALA A 172 -4.08 0.97 -2.29
CA ALA A 172 -4.11 0.50 -0.92
C ALA A 172 -2.89 0.97 -0.14
N HIS A 173 -3.11 1.31 1.14
CA HIS A 173 -2.05 1.55 2.09
C HIS A 173 -1.51 0.21 2.62
N GLY A 174 -0.19 0.12 2.75
CA GLY A 174 0.52 -0.94 3.44
C GLY A 174 1.67 -0.40 4.28
N ASN A 175 2.33 -1.27 5.02
CA ASN A 175 3.58 -0.96 5.68
C ASN A 175 4.56 -2.12 5.57
N ASP A 176 5.86 -1.81 5.69
CA ASP A 176 6.93 -2.77 5.42
C ASP A 176 8.09 -2.58 6.41
N ARG A 177 8.38 -3.62 7.17
CA ARG A 177 9.56 -3.72 8.02
C ARG A 177 10.55 -4.73 7.46
N ALA A 178 10.06 -5.88 6.98
CA ALA A 178 10.87 -7.00 6.51
C ALA A 178 10.32 -7.63 5.21
N GLY A 179 9.59 -6.85 4.38
CA GLY A 179 9.01 -7.33 3.12
C GLY A 179 7.48 -7.20 3.04
N SER A 180 6.82 -6.61 4.04
CA SER A 180 5.35 -6.65 4.18
C SER A 180 4.55 -5.79 3.19
N ILE A 181 5.18 -4.99 2.33
CA ILE A 181 4.59 -4.43 1.10
C ILE A 181 5.06 -5.24 -0.10
N ARG A 182 6.37 -5.44 -0.21
CA ARG A 182 7.05 -6.01 -1.38
C ARG A 182 6.63 -7.45 -1.65
N TYR A 183 6.58 -8.28 -0.61
CA TYR A 183 6.17 -9.68 -0.75
C TYR A 183 4.69 -9.85 -1.13
N PRO A 184 3.71 -9.19 -0.47
CA PRO A 184 2.33 -9.22 -0.96
C PRO A 184 2.16 -8.67 -2.37
N ALA A 185 2.88 -7.61 -2.75
CA ALA A 185 2.86 -7.10 -4.10
C ALA A 185 3.31 -8.15 -5.13
N PHE A 186 4.41 -8.84 -4.85
CA PHE A 186 4.88 -9.98 -5.64
C PHE A 186 3.83 -11.11 -5.69
N ALA A 187 3.30 -11.55 -4.53
CA ALA A 187 2.38 -12.68 -4.44
C ALA A 187 1.04 -12.44 -5.15
N CYS A 188 0.59 -11.19 -5.22
CA CYS A 188 -0.68 -10.81 -5.86
C CYS A 188 -0.51 -10.16 -7.25
N GLY A 189 0.73 -10.02 -7.75
CA GLY A 189 1.00 -9.46 -9.08
C GLY A 189 0.64 -7.97 -9.21
N VAL A 190 0.93 -7.18 -8.17
CA VAL A 190 0.72 -5.72 -8.16
C VAL A 190 2.02 -4.98 -7.86
N ALA A 191 2.05 -3.68 -8.07
CA ALA A 191 3.19 -2.85 -7.71
C ALA A 191 3.09 -2.39 -6.25
N GLY A 192 4.23 -2.33 -5.55
CA GLY A 192 4.30 -1.82 -4.17
C GLY A 192 5.63 -1.11 -3.92
N LEU A 193 5.59 -0.02 -3.17
CA LEU A 193 6.79 0.76 -2.84
C LEU A 193 7.06 0.71 -1.34
N ARG A 194 8.27 0.24 -1.00
CA ARG A 194 8.86 0.47 0.32
C ARG A 194 9.73 1.71 0.25
N PRO A 195 9.29 2.87 0.76
CA PRO A 195 10.08 4.10 0.74
C PRO A 195 11.32 4.02 1.63
N THR A 196 12.19 5.00 1.48
CA THR A 196 13.24 5.29 2.47
C THR A 196 12.60 5.70 3.79
N ILE A 197 13.19 5.28 4.91
CA ILE A 197 12.73 5.68 6.24
C ILE A 197 12.73 7.19 6.40
N GLY A 198 11.75 7.71 7.14
CA GLY A 198 11.59 9.14 7.42
C GLY A 198 10.92 9.93 6.28
N VAL A 199 10.69 9.35 5.09
CA VAL A 199 10.03 10.06 3.99
C VAL A 199 8.51 10.10 4.15
N VAL A 200 7.91 9.00 4.60
CA VAL A 200 6.48 8.95 4.95
C VAL A 200 6.37 8.92 6.48
N PRO A 201 5.72 9.91 7.10
CA PRO A 201 5.64 9.97 8.56
C PRO A 201 4.81 8.84 9.14
N THR A 202 5.16 8.40 10.36
CA THR A 202 4.54 7.29 11.09
C THR A 202 4.19 7.73 12.52
N PHE A 203 2.95 7.52 12.92
CA PHE A 203 2.45 7.71 14.29
C PHE A 203 1.12 7.00 14.47
N GLU A 204 0.96 6.32 15.61
CA GLU A 204 -0.29 5.65 15.95
C GLU A 204 -0.74 6.09 17.35
N SER A 205 -1.91 6.70 17.44
CA SER A 205 -2.49 7.16 18.72
C SER A 205 -2.93 6.00 19.62
N THR A 206 -3.08 4.81 19.07
CA THR A 206 -3.48 3.59 19.78
C THR A 206 -2.30 2.79 20.32
N GLU A 207 -1.06 3.14 19.98
CA GLU A 207 0.11 2.52 20.59
C GLU A 207 0.25 2.93 22.07
N MET A 208 0.51 1.94 22.95
CA MET A 208 0.59 2.15 24.40
C MET A 208 2.01 2.48 24.86
N ALA A 209 3.00 2.29 24.01
CA ALA A 209 4.41 2.58 24.28
C ALA A 209 5.11 2.89 22.95
N ASP A 210 6.21 3.61 23.03
CA ASP A 210 7.06 3.87 21.88
C ASP A 210 7.56 2.55 21.26
N PRO A 211 7.54 2.41 19.93
CA PRO A 211 8.12 1.26 19.26
C PRO A 211 9.60 1.10 19.60
N THR A 212 10.10 -0.15 19.59
CA THR A 212 11.53 -0.40 19.76
C THR A 212 12.35 0.35 18.73
N ILE A 213 13.61 0.72 19.06
CA ILE A 213 14.49 1.43 18.13
C ILE A 213 14.64 0.70 16.79
N THR A 214 14.69 -0.63 16.81
CA THR A 214 14.73 -1.44 15.59
C THR A 214 13.49 -1.22 14.73
N THR A 215 12.30 -1.15 15.34
CA THR A 215 11.06 -0.85 14.61
C THR A 215 11.08 0.57 14.05
N GLN A 216 11.47 1.55 14.86
CA GLN A 216 11.57 2.95 14.43
C GLN A 216 12.50 3.13 13.23
N LEU A 217 13.60 2.38 13.15
CA LEU A 217 14.59 2.48 12.08
C LEU A 217 14.31 1.58 10.86
N THR A 218 13.30 0.72 10.89
CA THR A 218 13.07 -0.24 9.79
C THR A 218 11.65 -0.25 9.26
N HIS A 219 10.66 0.21 10.04
CA HIS A 219 9.26 0.23 9.67
C HIS A 219 8.94 1.45 8.82
N VAL A 220 8.32 1.25 7.66
CA VAL A 220 7.90 2.33 6.76
C VAL A 220 6.48 2.11 6.27
N GLN A 221 5.79 3.20 5.97
CA GLN A 221 4.48 3.22 5.34
C GLN A 221 4.66 3.37 3.82
N GLY A 222 3.78 2.77 3.02
CA GLY A 222 3.85 2.92 1.57
C GLY A 222 2.62 2.37 0.83
N PRO A 223 2.47 2.73 -0.44
CA PRO A 223 1.32 2.36 -1.26
C PRO A 223 1.52 1.04 -2.00
N LEU A 224 0.37 0.40 -2.31
CA LEU A 224 0.24 -0.65 -3.32
C LEU A 224 -0.77 -0.21 -4.38
N ALA A 225 -0.52 -0.52 -5.65
CA ALA A 225 -1.41 -0.21 -6.76
C ALA A 225 -1.20 -1.19 -7.93
N ARG A 226 -2.09 -1.17 -8.93
CA ARG A 226 -1.92 -1.97 -10.15
C ARG A 226 -0.87 -1.39 -11.11
N SER A 227 -0.52 -0.12 -10.96
CA SER A 227 0.49 0.55 -11.81
C SER A 227 1.53 1.29 -10.99
N VAL A 228 2.74 1.42 -11.52
CA VAL A 228 3.83 2.21 -10.91
C VAL A 228 3.46 3.70 -10.84
N GLY A 229 2.72 4.21 -11.84
CA GLY A 229 2.21 5.59 -11.83
C GLY A 229 1.32 5.87 -10.63
N ASP A 230 0.39 4.96 -10.32
CA ASP A 230 -0.49 5.10 -9.17
C ASP A 230 0.26 4.89 -7.83
N VAL A 231 1.24 3.98 -7.79
CA VAL A 231 2.14 3.86 -6.63
C VAL A 231 2.84 5.20 -6.35
N ARG A 232 3.38 5.85 -7.40
CA ARG A 232 4.01 7.16 -7.27
C ARG A 232 3.03 8.23 -6.79
N LEU A 233 1.82 8.26 -7.34
CA LEU A 233 0.76 9.19 -6.94
C LEU A 233 0.38 9.00 -5.46
N GLY A 234 0.14 7.77 -5.04
CA GLY A 234 -0.17 7.43 -3.64
C GLY A 234 0.99 7.76 -2.69
N PHE A 235 2.23 7.50 -3.10
CA PHE A 235 3.43 7.80 -2.31
C PHE A 235 3.61 9.31 -2.10
N LEU A 236 3.53 10.11 -3.15
CA LEU A 236 3.68 11.56 -3.05
C LEU A 236 2.60 12.18 -2.14
N ALA A 237 1.39 11.64 -2.20
CA ALA A 237 0.31 12.08 -1.32
C ALA A 237 0.52 11.68 0.15
N MET A 238 1.20 10.55 0.44
CA MET A 238 1.52 10.12 1.81
C MET A 238 2.66 10.90 2.45
N ALA A 239 3.61 11.38 1.66
CA ALA A 239 4.90 11.89 2.14
C ALA A 239 4.85 13.30 2.77
N GLY A 240 3.67 13.87 2.95
CA GLY A 240 3.48 15.17 3.59
C GLY A 240 3.95 15.18 5.05
N HIS A 241 4.48 16.32 5.50
CA HIS A 241 4.94 16.50 6.87
C HIS A 241 3.84 16.25 7.92
N ASP A 242 4.22 15.57 9.01
CA ASP A 242 3.43 15.46 10.22
C ASP A 242 4.36 15.60 11.44
N SER A 243 4.09 16.57 12.31
CA SER A 243 4.95 16.90 13.46
C SER A 243 4.96 15.82 14.56
N ARG A 244 4.08 14.82 14.47
CA ARG A 244 4.02 13.70 15.41
C ARG A 244 5.09 12.64 15.14
N ASP A 245 5.71 12.64 13.94
CA ASP A 245 6.84 11.75 13.64
C ASP A 245 8.16 12.52 13.71
N PRO A 246 8.99 12.27 14.74
CA PRO A 246 10.29 12.93 14.89
C PRO A 246 11.34 12.46 13.85
N TRP A 247 11.09 11.36 13.16
CA TRP A 247 11.98 10.80 12.13
C TRP A 247 11.71 11.33 10.73
N TRP A 248 10.61 12.10 10.55
CA TRP A 248 10.30 12.63 9.24
C TRP A 248 11.37 13.63 8.77
N VAL A 249 11.81 13.48 7.52
CA VAL A 249 12.76 14.36 6.87
C VAL A 249 12.23 14.86 5.54
N PRO A 250 12.45 16.13 5.18
CA PRO A 250 12.08 16.63 3.86
C PRO A 250 12.90 15.91 2.78
N ALA A 251 12.23 15.46 1.73
CA ALA A 251 12.86 14.81 0.59
C ALA A 251 12.41 15.46 -0.72
N GLU A 252 13.34 15.67 -1.64
CA GLU A 252 13.04 16.19 -2.97
C GLU A 252 12.52 15.04 -3.88
N LEU A 253 11.22 14.75 -3.78
CA LEU A 253 10.59 13.59 -4.41
C LEU A 253 10.35 13.73 -5.92
N ASN A 254 10.53 14.93 -6.47
CA ASN A 254 10.29 15.25 -7.89
C ASN A 254 11.57 15.54 -8.68
N ALA A 255 12.74 15.43 -8.07
CA ALA A 255 14.00 15.57 -8.78
C ALA A 255 14.15 14.50 -9.86
N GLY A 256 14.17 14.91 -11.12
CA GLY A 256 14.41 14.02 -12.25
C GLY A 256 15.89 13.61 -12.28
N THR A 257 16.16 12.31 -12.32
CA THR A 257 17.50 11.79 -12.61
C THR A 257 17.60 11.49 -14.09
N ALA A 258 18.67 11.95 -14.77
CA ALA A 258 18.90 11.59 -16.17
C ALA A 258 19.13 10.07 -16.26
N VAL A 259 18.29 9.38 -17.03
CA VAL A 259 18.26 7.91 -17.16
C VAL A 259 19.65 7.35 -17.50
N GLY A 260 20.36 7.93 -18.43
CA GLY A 260 21.69 7.47 -18.87
C GLY A 260 22.81 7.56 -17.81
N SER A 261 22.57 8.24 -16.67
CA SER A 261 23.54 8.32 -15.56
C SER A 261 23.32 7.27 -14.48
N VAL A 262 22.21 6.52 -14.53
CA VAL A 262 21.86 5.52 -13.52
C VAL A 262 22.41 4.15 -13.90
N ARG A 263 23.22 3.58 -13.02
CA ARG A 263 23.65 2.18 -13.12
C ARG A 263 22.72 1.31 -12.27
N VAL A 264 22.35 0.17 -12.82
CA VAL A 264 21.49 -0.83 -12.17
C VAL A 264 22.30 -2.10 -11.90
N ALA A 265 22.39 -2.53 -10.65
CA ALA A 265 22.94 -3.82 -10.30
C ALA A 265 21.85 -4.89 -10.41
N MET A 266 22.07 -5.91 -11.24
CA MET A 266 21.22 -7.09 -11.30
C MET A 266 21.83 -8.19 -10.45
N LEU A 267 21.07 -8.72 -9.49
CA LEU A 267 21.44 -9.90 -8.71
C LEU A 267 20.46 -11.02 -9.04
N ALA A 268 20.92 -12.03 -9.77
CA ALA A 268 20.11 -13.17 -10.20
C ALA A 268 20.29 -14.42 -9.32
N HIS A 269 21.39 -14.48 -8.56
CA HIS A 269 21.73 -15.60 -7.68
C HIS A 269 22.16 -15.10 -6.30
N THR A 270 21.75 -15.82 -5.26
CA THR A 270 22.30 -15.66 -3.91
C THR A 270 22.94 -17.00 -3.52
N SER A 271 24.12 -16.97 -2.91
CA SER A 271 24.78 -18.19 -2.45
C SER A 271 23.89 -18.93 -1.43
N GLY A 272 23.80 -20.25 -1.60
CA GLY A 272 23.08 -21.14 -0.68
C GLY A 272 21.54 -21.13 -0.82
N THR A 273 20.97 -20.40 -1.79
CA THR A 273 19.51 -20.41 -2.03
C THR A 273 19.22 -20.83 -3.46
N GLU A 274 18.47 -21.90 -3.64
CA GLU A 274 17.92 -22.27 -4.95
C GLU A 274 16.79 -21.33 -5.32
N ILE A 275 16.89 -20.71 -6.49
CA ILE A 275 15.88 -19.79 -7.01
C ILE A 275 15.12 -20.50 -8.13
N ASP A 276 13.78 -20.44 -8.08
CA ASP A 276 12.92 -20.95 -9.14
C ASP A 276 13.28 -20.33 -10.49
N GLN A 277 13.33 -21.18 -11.54
CA GLN A 277 13.72 -20.77 -12.89
C GLN A 277 12.82 -19.65 -13.46
N ALA A 278 11.54 -19.62 -13.11
CA ALA A 278 10.62 -18.56 -13.54
C ALA A 278 10.99 -17.21 -12.91
N ILE A 279 11.41 -17.21 -11.63
CA ILE A 279 11.89 -15.99 -10.94
C ILE A 279 13.18 -15.50 -11.60
N TYR A 280 14.14 -16.42 -11.84
CA TYR A 280 15.38 -16.09 -12.52
C TYR A 280 15.15 -15.47 -13.90
N ALA A 281 14.28 -16.09 -14.72
CA ALA A 281 13.93 -15.58 -16.03
C ALA A 281 13.31 -14.18 -15.94
N THR A 282 12.40 -13.96 -14.99
CA THR A 282 11.74 -12.66 -14.79
C THR A 282 12.74 -11.55 -14.39
N ILE A 283 13.75 -11.86 -13.55
CA ILE A 283 14.80 -10.90 -13.20
C ILE A 283 15.61 -10.51 -14.44
N ARG A 284 15.95 -11.46 -15.30
CA ARG A 284 16.66 -11.19 -16.56
C ARG A 284 15.83 -10.40 -17.57
N ASP A 285 14.53 -10.67 -17.64
CA ASP A 285 13.62 -9.90 -18.48
C ASP A 285 13.53 -8.45 -18.00
N ALA A 286 13.41 -8.23 -16.68
CA ALA A 286 13.42 -6.90 -16.09
C ALA A 286 14.74 -6.14 -16.38
N ALA A 287 15.89 -6.83 -16.33
CA ALA A 287 17.17 -6.26 -16.69
C ALA A 287 17.19 -5.78 -18.15
N ARG A 288 16.71 -6.62 -19.10
CA ARG A 288 16.61 -6.23 -20.52
C ARG A 288 15.68 -5.02 -20.73
N TRP A 289 14.52 -4.99 -20.09
CA TRP A 289 13.62 -3.84 -20.20
C TRP A 289 14.23 -2.54 -19.65
N LEU A 290 15.08 -2.63 -18.64
CA LEU A 290 15.82 -1.47 -18.14
C LEU A 290 16.92 -1.03 -19.13
N GLU A 291 17.63 -1.97 -19.76
CA GLU A 291 18.58 -1.66 -20.83
C GLU A 291 17.90 -0.99 -22.04
N ASP A 292 16.75 -1.53 -22.49
CA ASP A 292 15.94 -0.95 -23.55
C ASP A 292 15.44 0.46 -23.19
N ALA A 293 15.21 0.73 -21.91
CA ALA A 293 14.87 2.06 -21.39
C ALA A 293 16.08 3.00 -21.24
N GLY A 294 17.30 2.55 -21.55
CA GLY A 294 18.52 3.35 -21.55
C GLY A 294 19.31 3.33 -20.24
N TYR A 295 18.98 2.43 -19.29
CA TYR A 295 19.80 2.21 -18.10
C TYR A 295 21.01 1.34 -18.41
N ARG A 296 22.10 1.55 -17.66
CA ARG A 296 23.25 0.66 -17.70
C ARG A 296 23.07 -0.45 -16.64
N VAL A 297 22.80 -1.68 -17.09
CA VAL A 297 22.60 -2.83 -16.21
C VAL A 297 23.88 -3.66 -16.13
N GLU A 298 24.29 -4.04 -14.93
CA GLU A 298 25.47 -4.85 -14.68
C GLU A 298 25.10 -5.96 -13.68
N GLU A 299 25.54 -7.19 -13.92
CA GLU A 299 25.42 -8.25 -12.92
C GLU A 299 26.43 -7.98 -11.80
N ALA A 300 25.93 -7.80 -10.57
CA ALA A 300 26.78 -7.47 -9.43
C ALA A 300 26.17 -7.97 -8.12
N THR A 301 27.01 -8.50 -7.25
CA THR A 301 26.63 -8.89 -5.89
C THR A 301 26.90 -7.72 -4.94
N PRO A 302 25.89 -7.26 -4.17
CA PRO A 302 26.10 -6.26 -3.15
C PRO A 302 27.16 -6.71 -2.13
N PRO A 303 28.03 -5.81 -1.64
CA PRO A 303 29.02 -6.17 -0.64
C PRO A 303 28.32 -6.65 0.65
N ARG A 304 28.90 -7.68 1.29
CA ARG A 304 28.42 -8.23 2.57
C ARG A 304 27.01 -8.83 2.53
N LEU A 305 26.50 -9.22 1.36
CA LEU A 305 25.17 -9.83 1.25
C LEU A 305 25.04 -11.13 2.04
N GLU A 306 26.06 -11.99 1.98
CA GLU A 306 26.10 -13.26 2.70
C GLU A 306 26.15 -13.04 4.22
N GLU A 307 26.97 -12.10 4.66
CA GLU A 307 27.05 -11.72 6.08
C GLU A 307 25.71 -11.18 6.61
N ALA A 308 25.00 -10.40 5.79
CA ALA A 308 23.67 -9.91 6.14
C ALA A 308 22.61 -11.03 6.20
N ALA A 309 22.76 -12.07 5.37
CA ALA A 309 21.88 -13.24 5.38
C ALA A 309 22.14 -14.17 6.59
N ASP A 310 23.38 -14.25 7.05
CA ASP A 310 23.79 -15.06 8.20
C ASP A 310 23.46 -14.45 9.57
N THR A 311 23.04 -13.18 9.61
CA THR A 311 22.58 -12.56 10.87
C THR A 311 21.32 -13.28 11.33
N LYS A 312 21.49 -14.30 12.19
CA LYS A 312 20.39 -14.93 12.92
C LYS A 312 19.59 -13.82 13.64
N PRO A 313 18.25 -13.87 13.59
CA PRO A 313 17.46 -12.98 14.45
C PRO A 313 17.98 -13.17 15.88
N LEU A 314 18.34 -12.08 16.53
CA LEU A 314 18.67 -12.11 17.95
C LEU A 314 17.44 -12.71 18.64
N SER A 315 17.57 -13.96 19.07
CA SER A 315 16.60 -14.64 19.90
C SER A 315 16.58 -13.93 21.24
N GLY A 316 15.59 -13.07 21.42
CA GLY A 316 15.25 -12.44 22.68
C GLY A 316 13.83 -12.80 23.05
#